data_cf313b116a6fcaf8e510f26bb66ebedd
#
_entry.id   cf313b116a6fcaf8e510f26bb66ebedd
#
_cell.length_a   1.000
_cell.length_b   1.000
_cell.length_c   1.000
_cell.angle_alpha   90.00
_cell.angle_beta   90.00
_cell.angle_gamma   90.00
#
_symmetry.space_group_name_H-M   'P 1'
#
loop_
_entity.id
_entity.type
_entity.pdbx_description
1 polymer ?
#
loop_
_entity_poly.entity_id
_entity_poly.type
_entity_poly.pdbx_seq_one_letter_code
_entity_poly.pdbx_strand_id
1 'polypeptide(L)'
;MKQAKSTEDRKRDPVEHSEDVFHVFGVEGVDLDKVWSRIPVLMEEDGFSGTLLISSSDVEEGILNHEELAVRGLSAQGVQFWLFDDGFVHIQLPWLASPGDVRLVFWVIRAMQEMYPELEVYLNDDSKNPIVVGPENIKAMMLCRFQNMIALLEQGFEEGGFIGIQGLRHQLVFPPVDPECPDEEFQKALYQIFEDLVAVQWRWEDYTDAGLARTIAPDGEEFTLRMLSNDMDTFVGVCQKLSLATSDMSSINLVDARLFMEKMEDNPYYERVDACQFVLKKMPDAEWDAICKSMGGQEIQRRTNTFILKWNPAISSFKYEDYREAYAQYPEGFQMNWSVYEWQKAKKGDEFYMIRVGAGQTGAVWHGVFTSDPYQSDDWSGRGRKVYYMDMDVYEMNEPDSEAIIPTEKLQEVIPDLEWNKGHSGQLLTVRQAEILDRLWRERFFDID
;
A
#
# COMPACT_ATOMS: atom_id res chain seq x y z
N MET A 1 -28.91 51.57 -25.00
CA MET A 1 -28.23 51.29 -23.72
C MET A 1 -28.77 50.02 -23.15
N LYS A 2 -28.11 48.90 -23.39
CA LYS A 2 -28.39 47.61 -22.71
C LYS A 2 -27.32 47.48 -21.61
N GLN A 3 -27.78 47.46 -20.36
CA GLN A 3 -26.91 47.24 -19.20
C GLN A 3 -26.29 45.84 -19.28
N ALA A 4 -24.97 45.80 -19.22
CA ALA A 4 -24.22 44.59 -18.95
C ALA A 4 -24.55 44.12 -17.53
N LYS A 5 -25.09 42.92 -17.40
CA LYS A 5 -25.21 42.22 -16.12
C LYS A 5 -23.83 41.79 -15.65
N SER A 6 -23.52 42.17 -14.43
CA SER A 6 -22.27 41.86 -13.77
C SER A 6 -22.07 40.34 -13.62
N THR A 7 -20.84 39.91 -13.85
CA THR A 7 -20.32 38.53 -13.69
C THR A 7 -20.09 38.12 -12.25
N GLU A 8 -20.82 38.66 -11.28
CA GLU A 8 -20.54 38.50 -9.85
C GLU A 8 -21.52 37.61 -9.07
N ASP A 9 -22.23 36.69 -9.66
CA ASP A 9 -23.06 35.74 -8.89
C ASP A 9 -23.19 34.37 -9.57
N ARG A 10 -22.05 33.68 -9.77
CA ARG A 10 -22.02 32.24 -9.94
C ARG A 10 -20.96 31.65 -9.00
N LYS A 11 -21.23 31.75 -7.69
CA LYS A 11 -20.75 30.71 -6.80
C LYS A 11 -21.54 29.46 -7.17
N ARG A 12 -20.96 28.60 -8.03
CA ARG A 12 -21.45 27.24 -8.17
C ARG A 12 -21.28 26.60 -6.80
N ASP A 13 -22.35 25.98 -6.30
CA ASP A 13 -22.24 25.08 -5.16
C ASP A 13 -21.15 24.04 -5.49
N PRO A 14 -20.33 23.63 -4.52
CA PRO A 14 -19.35 22.58 -4.76
C PRO A 14 -20.10 21.39 -5.35
N VAL A 15 -19.57 20.82 -6.45
CA VAL A 15 -20.14 19.63 -7.07
C VAL A 15 -20.18 18.58 -5.97
N GLU A 16 -21.37 18.26 -5.48
CA GLU A 16 -21.54 17.12 -4.60
C GLU A 16 -21.12 15.88 -5.38
N HIS A 17 -20.00 15.29 -4.99
CA HIS A 17 -19.48 14.03 -5.53
C HIS A 17 -20.42 12.91 -5.08
N SER A 18 -21.57 12.76 -5.75
CA SER A 18 -22.54 11.72 -5.43
C SER A 18 -22.19 10.43 -6.22
N GLU A 19 -21.98 9.36 -5.49
CA GLU A 19 -21.93 8.02 -6.04
C GLU A 19 -23.34 7.58 -6.42
N ASP A 20 -23.48 6.81 -7.51
CA ASP A 20 -24.78 6.23 -7.84
C ASP A 20 -24.96 4.90 -7.10
N VAL A 21 -26.09 4.77 -6.46
CA VAL A 21 -26.44 3.62 -5.63
C VAL A 21 -27.63 2.91 -6.24
N PHE A 22 -27.50 1.60 -6.47
CA PHE A 22 -28.58 0.73 -6.89
C PHE A 22 -29.10 -0.05 -5.68
N HIS A 23 -30.36 0.10 -5.38
CA HIS A 23 -31.05 -0.63 -4.35
C HIS A 23 -31.87 -1.76 -4.99
N VAL A 24 -31.62 -3.01 -4.56
CA VAL A 24 -32.28 -4.19 -5.09
C VAL A 24 -33.11 -4.83 -3.98
N PHE A 25 -34.39 -5.03 -4.25
CA PHE A 25 -35.36 -5.58 -3.31
C PHE A 25 -35.99 -6.87 -3.86
N GLY A 26 -36.58 -7.66 -2.97
CA GLY A 26 -37.35 -8.85 -3.32
C GLY A 26 -36.48 -10.11 -3.49
N VAL A 27 -35.31 -10.13 -2.87
CA VAL A 27 -34.41 -11.27 -2.97
C VAL A 27 -34.26 -11.96 -1.62
N GLU A 28 -34.91 -13.12 -1.45
CA GLU A 28 -34.69 -13.98 -0.30
C GLU A 28 -33.69 -15.10 -0.66
N GLY A 29 -32.65 -15.28 0.17
CA GLY A 29 -31.68 -16.36 0.04
C GLY A 29 -30.83 -16.28 -1.23
N VAL A 30 -30.17 -15.13 -1.45
CA VAL A 30 -29.26 -14.90 -2.59
C VAL A 30 -28.13 -15.91 -2.60
N ASP A 31 -28.00 -16.67 -3.69
CA ASP A 31 -26.87 -17.52 -3.98
C ASP A 31 -25.83 -16.74 -4.80
N LEU A 32 -24.92 -16.06 -4.10
CA LEU A 32 -23.93 -15.19 -4.73
C LEU A 32 -22.99 -15.95 -5.65
N ASP A 33 -22.64 -17.20 -5.33
CA ASP A 33 -21.76 -18.01 -6.20
C ASP A 33 -22.39 -18.21 -7.58
N LYS A 34 -23.70 -18.39 -7.65
CA LYS A 34 -24.42 -18.47 -8.92
C LYS A 34 -24.46 -17.13 -9.65
N VAL A 35 -24.68 -16.03 -8.92
CA VAL A 35 -24.65 -14.68 -9.50
C VAL A 35 -23.28 -14.43 -10.12
N TRP A 36 -22.21 -14.62 -9.37
CA TRP A 36 -20.85 -14.39 -9.84
C TRP A 36 -20.46 -15.29 -11.02
N SER A 37 -20.87 -16.55 -11.00
CA SER A 37 -20.61 -17.49 -12.11
C SER A 37 -21.32 -17.11 -13.42
N ARG A 38 -22.42 -16.38 -13.34
CA ARG A 38 -23.21 -15.94 -14.51
C ARG A 38 -22.59 -14.71 -15.21
N ILE A 39 -21.89 -13.84 -14.47
CA ILE A 39 -21.33 -12.59 -15.02
C ILE A 39 -20.38 -12.84 -16.19
N PRO A 40 -19.37 -13.73 -16.14
CA PRO A 40 -18.50 -14.01 -17.27
C PRO A 40 -19.26 -14.42 -18.54
N VAL A 41 -20.33 -15.18 -18.40
CA VAL A 41 -21.17 -15.60 -19.52
C VAL A 41 -21.90 -14.40 -20.14
N LEU A 42 -22.44 -13.51 -19.30
CA LEU A 42 -23.08 -12.27 -19.78
C LEU A 42 -22.09 -11.33 -20.48
N MET A 43 -20.87 -11.27 -19.98
CA MET A 43 -19.78 -10.52 -20.62
C MET A 43 -19.52 -11.04 -22.04
N GLU A 44 -19.38 -12.37 -22.19
CA GLU A 44 -19.18 -13.01 -23.50
C GLU A 44 -20.35 -12.79 -24.44
N GLU A 45 -21.61 -12.89 -23.97
CA GLU A 45 -22.81 -12.59 -24.73
C GLU A 45 -22.82 -11.15 -25.28
N ASP A 46 -22.29 -10.21 -24.50
CA ASP A 46 -22.18 -8.79 -24.89
C ASP A 46 -20.90 -8.46 -25.66
N GLY A 47 -20.08 -9.48 -25.99
CA GLY A 47 -18.84 -9.34 -26.78
C GLY A 47 -17.63 -8.83 -25.97
N PHE A 48 -17.65 -9.00 -24.67
CA PHE A 48 -16.52 -8.64 -23.78
C PHE A 48 -15.81 -9.89 -23.29
N SER A 49 -14.52 -9.73 -23.00
CA SER A 49 -13.70 -10.77 -22.35
C SER A 49 -12.97 -10.15 -21.16
N GLY A 50 -12.80 -10.93 -20.10
CA GLY A 50 -12.08 -10.51 -18.91
C GLY A 50 -12.28 -11.50 -17.78
N THR A 51 -11.54 -11.34 -16.72
CA THR A 51 -11.68 -12.13 -15.49
C THR A 51 -12.40 -11.29 -14.46
N LEU A 52 -13.53 -11.78 -13.94
CA LEU A 52 -14.17 -11.19 -12.78
C LEU A 52 -13.29 -11.44 -11.54
N LEU A 53 -12.96 -10.38 -10.85
CA LEU A 53 -12.24 -10.39 -9.59
C LEU A 53 -13.22 -10.01 -8.48
N ILE A 54 -13.15 -10.72 -7.36
CA ILE A 54 -14.00 -10.52 -6.19
C ILE A 54 -13.07 -10.45 -4.98
N SER A 55 -13.17 -9.37 -4.25
CA SER A 55 -12.44 -9.16 -2.99
C SER A 55 -13.45 -8.98 -1.87
N SER A 56 -13.47 -9.88 -0.90
CA SER A 56 -14.36 -9.80 0.24
C SER A 56 -13.76 -8.90 1.32
N SER A 57 -14.60 -8.11 1.96
CA SER A 57 -14.24 -7.25 3.08
C SER A 57 -14.89 -7.74 4.38
N ASP A 58 -14.35 -7.33 5.51
CA ASP A 58 -14.98 -7.56 6.80
C ASP A 58 -16.38 -6.95 6.84
N VAL A 59 -17.31 -7.64 7.47
CA VAL A 59 -18.71 -7.22 7.53
C VAL A 59 -19.10 -6.77 8.93
N GLU A 60 -19.92 -5.71 9.00
CA GLU A 60 -20.54 -5.22 10.22
C GLU A 60 -21.84 -5.99 10.53
N GLU A 61 -22.39 -5.82 11.75
CA GLU A 61 -23.66 -6.41 12.16
C GLU A 61 -24.80 -5.98 11.20
N GLY A 62 -25.56 -6.97 10.70
CA GLY A 62 -26.64 -6.76 9.72
C GLY A 62 -26.23 -6.86 8.26
N ILE A 63 -24.94 -7.00 7.96
CA ILE A 63 -24.42 -7.24 6.61
C ILE A 63 -23.99 -8.71 6.51
N LEU A 64 -24.54 -9.45 5.55
CA LEU A 64 -24.17 -10.84 5.28
C LEU A 64 -22.93 -10.96 4.39
N ASN A 65 -22.76 -10.00 3.47
CA ASN A 65 -21.63 -10.00 2.53
C ASN A 65 -21.30 -8.58 2.09
N HIS A 66 -20.01 -8.28 1.97
CA HIS A 66 -19.50 -7.05 1.38
C HIS A 66 -18.34 -7.40 0.44
N GLU A 67 -18.49 -7.09 -0.82
CA GLU A 67 -17.53 -7.43 -1.86
C GLU A 67 -17.22 -6.23 -2.76
N GLU A 68 -15.96 -6.11 -3.15
CA GLU A 68 -15.52 -5.26 -4.23
C GLU A 68 -15.38 -6.11 -5.50
N LEU A 69 -16.08 -5.71 -6.54
CA LEU A 69 -16.12 -6.39 -7.82
C LEU A 69 -15.36 -5.60 -8.88
N ALA A 70 -14.54 -6.27 -9.66
CA ALA A 70 -13.85 -5.66 -10.79
C ALA A 70 -13.69 -6.66 -11.94
N VAL A 71 -13.53 -6.17 -13.15
CA VAL A 71 -13.17 -6.97 -14.31
C VAL A 71 -11.80 -6.56 -14.81
N ARG A 72 -10.86 -7.50 -14.79
CA ARG A 72 -9.48 -7.27 -15.25
C ARG A 72 -9.48 -6.73 -16.67
N GLY A 73 -8.81 -5.60 -16.89
CA GLY A 73 -8.68 -4.92 -18.17
C GLY A 73 -9.89 -4.06 -18.58
N LEU A 74 -10.96 -3.99 -17.78
CA LEU A 74 -12.13 -3.16 -18.04
C LEU A 74 -12.44 -2.21 -16.88
N SER A 75 -12.32 -2.66 -15.65
CA SER A 75 -12.60 -1.86 -14.46
C SER A 75 -11.45 -0.94 -14.10
N ALA A 76 -11.78 0.27 -13.63
CA ALA A 76 -10.84 1.24 -13.12
C ALA A 76 -10.97 1.48 -11.62
N GLN A 77 -12.21 1.58 -11.12
CA GLN A 77 -12.54 1.85 -9.73
C GLN A 77 -13.32 0.72 -9.05
N GLY A 78 -13.79 -0.26 -9.85
CA GLY A 78 -14.61 -1.36 -9.35
C GLY A 78 -16.03 -0.95 -8.96
N VAL A 79 -16.73 -1.89 -8.36
CA VAL A 79 -18.12 -1.77 -7.90
C VAL A 79 -18.21 -2.37 -6.52
N GLN A 80 -18.76 -1.64 -5.56
CA GLN A 80 -19.00 -2.16 -4.23
C GLN A 80 -20.37 -2.82 -4.15
N PHE A 81 -20.44 -3.97 -3.49
CA PHE A 81 -21.65 -4.80 -3.38
C PHE A 81 -21.88 -5.19 -1.91
N TRP A 82 -23.07 -4.94 -1.38
CA TRP A 82 -23.48 -5.37 -0.05
C TRP A 82 -24.75 -6.20 -0.11
N LEU A 83 -24.78 -7.29 0.62
CA LEU A 83 -25.96 -8.08 0.90
C LEU A 83 -26.29 -7.97 2.38
N PHE A 84 -27.50 -7.52 2.71
CA PHE A 84 -27.99 -7.38 4.07
C PHE A 84 -28.77 -8.62 4.52
N ASP A 85 -28.94 -8.79 5.82
CA ASP A 85 -29.60 -9.94 6.44
C ASP A 85 -31.13 -10.01 6.15
N ASP A 86 -31.74 -8.89 5.80
CA ASP A 86 -33.12 -8.79 5.35
C ASP A 86 -33.32 -9.08 3.85
N GLY A 87 -32.26 -9.48 3.14
CA GLY A 87 -32.28 -9.74 1.70
C GLY A 87 -32.19 -8.49 0.82
N PHE A 88 -31.96 -7.33 1.40
CA PHE A 88 -31.67 -6.12 0.66
C PHE A 88 -30.28 -6.17 0.06
N VAL A 89 -30.14 -5.69 -1.17
CA VAL A 89 -28.84 -5.56 -1.84
C VAL A 89 -28.59 -4.11 -2.21
N HIS A 90 -27.35 -3.66 -1.95
CA HIS A 90 -26.86 -2.34 -2.26
C HIS A 90 -25.67 -2.48 -3.22
N ILE A 91 -25.71 -1.83 -4.35
CA ILE A 91 -24.62 -1.82 -5.33
C ILE A 91 -24.23 -0.37 -5.57
N GLN A 92 -22.97 -0.04 -5.28
CA GLN A 92 -22.44 1.32 -5.38
C GLN A 92 -21.49 1.44 -6.55
N LEU A 93 -21.76 2.41 -7.42
CA LEU A 93 -20.94 2.75 -8.57
C LEU A 93 -20.20 4.06 -8.30
N PRO A 94 -18.87 4.06 -8.32
CA PRO A 94 -18.06 5.26 -8.08
C PRO A 94 -18.39 6.42 -9.02
N TRP A 95 -18.20 7.63 -8.56
CA TRP A 95 -18.52 8.88 -9.27
C TRP A 95 -17.81 9.01 -10.62
N LEU A 96 -16.55 8.53 -10.72
CA LEU A 96 -15.72 8.53 -11.93
C LEU A 96 -15.52 7.12 -12.50
N ALA A 97 -16.46 6.22 -12.24
CA ALA A 97 -16.40 4.86 -12.74
C ALA A 97 -16.15 4.79 -14.24
N SER A 98 -15.28 3.87 -14.66
CA SER A 98 -15.01 3.62 -16.07
C SER A 98 -16.22 3.04 -16.78
N PRO A 99 -16.27 3.10 -18.13
CA PRO A 99 -17.29 2.37 -18.88
C PRO A 99 -17.37 0.87 -18.56
N GLY A 100 -16.25 0.26 -18.14
CA GLY A 100 -16.20 -1.13 -17.70
C GLY A 100 -16.91 -1.34 -16.37
N ASP A 101 -16.71 -0.44 -15.41
CA ASP A 101 -17.39 -0.48 -14.10
C ASP A 101 -18.90 -0.29 -14.25
N VAL A 102 -19.33 0.64 -15.11
CA VAL A 102 -20.76 0.82 -15.45
C VAL A 102 -21.35 -0.47 -15.98
N ARG A 103 -20.69 -1.14 -16.94
CA ARG A 103 -21.18 -2.42 -17.49
C ARG A 103 -21.23 -3.51 -16.42
N LEU A 104 -20.25 -3.56 -15.55
CA LEU A 104 -20.21 -4.54 -14.46
C LEU A 104 -21.45 -4.47 -13.58
N VAL A 105 -21.87 -3.27 -13.16
CA VAL A 105 -23.13 -3.10 -12.39
C VAL A 105 -24.30 -3.71 -13.13
N PHE A 106 -24.42 -3.45 -14.44
CA PHE A 106 -25.54 -3.98 -15.21
C PHE A 106 -25.45 -5.49 -15.44
N TRP A 107 -24.27 -6.08 -15.53
CA TRP A 107 -24.10 -7.55 -15.56
C TRP A 107 -24.49 -8.17 -14.21
N VAL A 108 -24.12 -7.55 -13.09
CA VAL A 108 -24.53 -7.99 -11.75
C VAL A 108 -26.06 -7.99 -11.66
N ILE A 109 -26.72 -6.86 -11.96
CA ILE A 109 -28.16 -6.72 -11.89
C ILE A 109 -28.87 -7.72 -12.84
N ARG A 110 -28.39 -7.88 -14.08
CA ARG A 110 -28.93 -8.83 -15.04
C ARG A 110 -28.77 -10.28 -14.58
N ALA A 111 -27.62 -10.66 -14.01
CA ALA A 111 -27.40 -11.97 -13.43
C ALA A 111 -28.39 -12.25 -12.28
N MET A 112 -28.64 -11.27 -11.44
CA MET A 112 -29.63 -11.36 -10.36
C MET A 112 -31.05 -11.48 -10.92
N GLN A 113 -31.45 -10.68 -11.92
CA GLN A 113 -32.77 -10.72 -12.53
C GLN A 113 -33.07 -12.04 -13.24
N GLU A 114 -32.07 -12.68 -13.86
CA GLU A 114 -32.23 -14.00 -14.48
C GLU A 114 -32.54 -15.10 -13.45
N MET A 115 -32.03 -14.96 -12.23
CA MET A 115 -32.27 -15.93 -11.14
C MET A 115 -33.45 -15.58 -10.25
N TYR A 116 -33.72 -14.31 -10.11
CA TYR A 116 -34.78 -13.76 -9.24
C TYR A 116 -35.65 -12.81 -10.05
N PRO A 117 -36.58 -13.32 -10.90
CA PRO A 117 -37.35 -12.47 -11.83
C PRO A 117 -38.29 -11.44 -11.16
N GLU A 118 -38.59 -11.63 -9.90
CA GLU A 118 -39.47 -10.72 -9.13
C GLU A 118 -38.73 -9.55 -8.49
N LEU A 119 -37.38 -9.49 -8.63
CA LEU A 119 -36.64 -8.42 -8.01
C LEU A 119 -36.86 -7.06 -8.68
N GLU A 120 -36.91 -6.04 -7.88
CA GLU A 120 -37.00 -4.64 -8.30
C GLU A 120 -35.69 -3.90 -8.01
N VAL A 121 -35.27 -3.08 -8.95
CA VAL A 121 -34.03 -2.27 -8.85
C VAL A 121 -34.40 -0.80 -8.88
N TYR A 122 -33.90 -0.06 -7.92
CA TYR A 122 -34.08 1.38 -7.81
C TYR A 122 -32.72 2.08 -7.84
N LEU A 123 -32.70 3.29 -8.43
CA LEU A 123 -31.49 4.10 -8.49
C LEU A 123 -31.59 5.25 -7.48
N ASN A 124 -30.59 5.37 -6.63
CA ASN A 124 -30.50 6.37 -5.57
C ASN A 124 -31.78 6.34 -4.68
N ASP A 125 -32.24 7.46 -4.21
CA ASP A 125 -33.41 7.54 -3.34
C ASP A 125 -34.77 7.51 -4.08
N ASP A 126 -34.80 7.21 -5.40
CA ASP A 126 -36.05 7.13 -6.16
C ASP A 126 -36.73 5.77 -5.99
N SER A 127 -37.33 5.56 -4.82
CA SER A 127 -38.09 4.35 -4.47
C SER A 127 -39.42 4.19 -5.19
N LYS A 128 -39.77 5.11 -6.12
CA LYS A 128 -41.07 5.08 -6.82
C LYS A 128 -41.00 4.54 -8.23
N ASN A 129 -39.81 4.60 -8.83
CA ASN A 129 -39.63 4.26 -10.24
C ASN A 129 -38.53 3.19 -10.38
N PRO A 130 -38.90 1.90 -10.38
CA PRO A 130 -37.91 0.85 -10.62
C PRO A 130 -37.29 1.02 -12.00
N ILE A 131 -35.99 0.83 -12.09
CA ILE A 131 -35.25 0.87 -13.37
C ILE A 131 -35.36 -0.48 -14.07
N VAL A 132 -35.53 -0.43 -15.38
CA VAL A 132 -35.41 -1.60 -16.24
C VAL A 132 -33.98 -1.61 -16.83
N VAL A 133 -33.23 -2.67 -16.54
CA VAL A 133 -31.87 -2.79 -17.03
C VAL A 133 -31.86 -3.03 -18.54
N GLY A 134 -31.25 -2.11 -19.28
CA GLY A 134 -31.17 -2.19 -20.73
C GLY A 134 -30.11 -1.25 -21.32
N PRO A 135 -29.85 -1.35 -22.64
CA PRO A 135 -28.79 -0.57 -23.31
C PRO A 135 -28.90 0.94 -23.12
N GLU A 136 -30.12 1.47 -23.02
CA GLU A 136 -30.35 2.92 -22.87
C GLU A 136 -29.93 3.39 -21.47
N ASN A 137 -30.16 2.58 -20.44
CA ASN A 137 -29.70 2.90 -19.07
C ASN A 137 -28.17 2.87 -18.99
N ILE A 138 -27.52 1.87 -19.57
CA ILE A 138 -26.06 1.79 -19.66
C ILE A 138 -25.50 3.05 -20.33
N LYS A 139 -26.08 3.44 -21.46
CA LYS A 139 -25.68 4.63 -22.20
C LYS A 139 -25.86 5.91 -21.39
N ALA A 140 -27.00 6.05 -20.69
CA ALA A 140 -27.29 7.20 -19.83
C ALA A 140 -26.27 7.29 -18.67
N MET A 141 -25.96 6.17 -18.01
CA MET A 141 -24.99 6.11 -16.93
C MET A 141 -23.56 6.44 -17.41
N MET A 142 -23.15 5.92 -18.57
CA MET A 142 -21.88 6.29 -19.19
C MET A 142 -21.80 7.78 -19.49
N LEU A 143 -22.86 8.36 -20.05
CA LEU A 143 -22.92 9.81 -20.32
C LEU A 143 -22.78 10.61 -19.03
N CYS A 144 -23.41 10.20 -17.95
CA CYS A 144 -23.27 10.81 -16.65
C CYS A 144 -21.80 10.79 -16.18
N ARG A 145 -21.08 9.66 -16.34
CA ARG A 145 -19.64 9.55 -15.96
C ARG A 145 -18.78 10.48 -16.81
N PHE A 146 -19.05 10.60 -18.10
CA PHE A 146 -18.38 11.57 -18.96
C PHE A 146 -18.64 13.02 -18.50
N GLN A 147 -19.86 13.37 -18.11
CA GLN A 147 -20.19 14.69 -17.58
C GLN A 147 -19.48 14.96 -16.25
N ASN A 148 -19.41 13.98 -15.37
CA ASN A 148 -18.64 14.08 -14.11
C ASN A 148 -17.16 14.33 -14.37
N MET A 149 -16.56 13.61 -15.33
CA MET A 149 -15.17 13.82 -15.71
C MET A 149 -14.95 15.22 -16.28
N ILE A 150 -15.85 15.72 -17.13
CA ILE A 150 -15.77 17.09 -17.66
C ILE A 150 -15.79 18.10 -16.51
N ALA A 151 -16.70 17.95 -15.54
CA ALA A 151 -16.77 18.83 -14.39
C ALA A 151 -15.48 18.84 -13.56
N LEU A 152 -14.86 17.65 -13.37
CA LEU A 152 -13.57 17.52 -12.70
C LEU A 152 -12.45 18.22 -13.47
N LEU A 153 -12.41 18.09 -14.79
CA LEU A 153 -11.41 18.74 -15.65
C LEU A 153 -11.53 20.26 -15.62
N GLU A 154 -12.75 20.78 -15.69
CA GLU A 154 -13.04 22.22 -15.58
C GLU A 154 -12.57 22.76 -14.23
N GLN A 155 -12.90 22.09 -13.13
CA GLN A 155 -12.46 22.47 -11.79
C GLN A 155 -10.93 22.43 -11.67
N GLY A 156 -10.28 21.37 -12.10
CA GLY A 156 -8.82 21.23 -12.03
C GLY A 156 -8.09 22.27 -12.86
N PHE A 157 -8.67 22.70 -13.98
CA PHE A 157 -8.12 23.77 -14.82
C PHE A 157 -8.21 25.14 -14.10
N GLU A 158 -9.34 25.42 -13.45
CA GLU A 158 -9.53 26.66 -12.67
C GLU A 158 -8.59 26.74 -11.45
N GLU A 159 -8.36 25.62 -10.77
CA GLU A 159 -7.49 25.55 -9.59
C GLU A 159 -6.00 25.60 -9.95
N GLY A 160 -5.64 25.13 -11.11
CA GLY A 160 -4.26 24.97 -11.58
C GLY A 160 -3.48 23.90 -10.82
N GLY A 161 -3.01 22.88 -11.48
CA GLY A 161 -2.27 21.79 -10.86
C GLY A 161 -2.56 20.47 -11.53
N PHE A 162 -2.06 19.39 -10.94
CA PHE A 162 -2.36 18.04 -11.42
C PHE A 162 -3.66 17.53 -10.81
N ILE A 163 -4.43 16.81 -11.62
CA ILE A 163 -5.65 16.13 -11.19
C ILE A 163 -5.29 14.68 -10.89
N GLY A 164 -5.72 14.18 -9.71
CA GLY A 164 -5.53 12.79 -9.31
C GLY A 164 -6.86 12.06 -9.20
N ILE A 165 -6.99 10.90 -9.86
CA ILE A 165 -8.15 10.03 -9.76
C ILE A 165 -7.70 8.70 -9.13
N GLN A 166 -8.28 8.36 -7.98
CA GLN A 166 -8.03 7.09 -7.32
C GLN A 166 -8.70 5.96 -8.10
N GLY A 167 -7.95 4.91 -8.41
CA GLY A 167 -8.46 3.65 -8.96
C GLY A 167 -8.36 2.51 -7.95
N LEU A 168 -8.63 1.29 -8.39
CA LEU A 168 -8.59 0.05 -7.58
C LEU A 168 -7.21 -0.19 -6.95
N ARG A 169 -6.16 -0.03 -7.72
CA ARG A 169 -4.77 -0.31 -7.32
C ARG A 169 -3.91 0.93 -7.29
N HIS A 170 -4.00 1.74 -8.31
CA HIS A 170 -3.17 2.91 -8.51
C HIS A 170 -4.01 4.15 -8.82
N GLN A 171 -3.50 5.28 -8.38
CA GLN A 171 -4.03 6.59 -8.79
C GLN A 171 -3.55 6.90 -10.20
N LEU A 172 -4.37 7.57 -11.02
CA LEU A 172 -3.94 8.22 -12.25
C LEU A 172 -3.75 9.72 -11.98
N VAL A 173 -2.63 10.29 -12.39
CA VAL A 173 -2.31 11.72 -12.22
C VAL A 173 -1.99 12.36 -13.57
N PHE A 174 -2.75 13.37 -13.95
CA PHE A 174 -2.61 14.03 -15.23
C PHE A 174 -2.71 15.57 -15.10
N PRO A 175 -2.14 16.34 -16.04
CA PRO A 175 -2.30 17.79 -16.06
C PRO A 175 -3.75 18.15 -16.41
N PRO A 176 -4.23 19.33 -15.97
CA PRO A 176 -5.54 19.83 -16.35
C PRO A 176 -5.62 20.00 -17.87
N VAL A 177 -6.79 19.69 -18.42
CA VAL A 177 -7.10 19.86 -19.84
C VAL A 177 -7.77 21.22 -20.03
N ASP A 178 -7.31 22.01 -20.98
CA ASP A 178 -7.91 23.31 -21.30
C ASP A 178 -9.34 23.12 -21.86
N PRO A 179 -10.39 23.57 -21.17
CA PRO A 179 -11.77 23.42 -21.61
C PRO A 179 -12.09 24.28 -22.86
N GLU A 180 -11.23 25.25 -23.21
CA GLU A 180 -11.38 26.07 -24.41
C GLU A 180 -10.67 25.45 -25.65
N CYS A 181 -10.00 24.29 -25.49
CA CYS A 181 -9.42 23.60 -26.63
C CYS A 181 -10.53 23.09 -27.60
N PRO A 182 -10.20 22.81 -28.87
CA PRO A 182 -11.18 22.31 -29.84
C PRO A 182 -11.94 21.08 -29.32
N ASP A 183 -13.25 21.03 -29.52
CA ASP A 183 -14.13 19.95 -29.04
C ASP A 183 -13.58 18.54 -29.35
N GLU A 184 -13.00 18.34 -30.53
CA GLU A 184 -12.42 17.07 -30.92
C GLU A 184 -11.19 16.69 -30.07
N GLU A 185 -10.35 17.68 -29.75
CA GLU A 185 -9.18 17.47 -28.89
C GLU A 185 -9.59 17.20 -27.45
N PHE A 186 -10.58 17.94 -26.95
CA PHE A 186 -11.13 17.75 -25.62
C PHE A 186 -11.75 16.36 -25.46
N GLN A 187 -12.57 15.93 -26.42
CA GLN A 187 -13.17 14.58 -26.41
C GLN A 187 -12.11 13.49 -26.45
N LYS A 188 -11.08 13.67 -27.27
CA LYS A 188 -9.97 12.71 -27.34
C LYS A 188 -9.22 12.61 -26.00
N ALA A 189 -8.93 13.74 -25.36
CA ALA A 189 -8.28 13.76 -24.05
C ALA A 189 -9.16 13.07 -23.00
N LEU A 190 -10.46 13.32 -23.00
CA LEU A 190 -11.42 12.70 -22.08
C LEU A 190 -11.46 11.17 -22.22
N TYR A 191 -11.52 10.64 -23.46
CA TYR A 191 -11.46 9.21 -23.69
C TYR A 191 -10.12 8.62 -23.26
N GLN A 192 -9.01 9.31 -23.55
CA GLN A 192 -7.68 8.85 -23.17
C GLN A 192 -7.54 8.75 -21.65
N ILE A 193 -8.09 9.70 -20.88
CA ILE A 193 -8.06 9.66 -19.41
C ILE A 193 -8.78 8.39 -18.89
N PHE A 194 -9.93 8.02 -19.45
CA PHE A 194 -10.60 6.78 -19.05
C PHE A 194 -9.81 5.53 -19.44
N GLU A 195 -9.19 5.51 -20.62
CA GLU A 195 -8.32 4.41 -21.05
C GLU A 195 -7.10 4.29 -20.13
N ASP A 196 -6.44 5.41 -19.81
CA ASP A 196 -5.27 5.44 -18.94
C ASP A 196 -5.65 5.06 -17.51
N LEU A 197 -6.83 5.48 -17.01
CA LEU A 197 -7.32 5.11 -15.68
C LEU A 197 -7.55 3.60 -15.56
N VAL A 198 -8.03 2.94 -16.61
CA VAL A 198 -8.12 1.47 -16.67
C VAL A 198 -6.73 0.87 -16.83
N ALA A 199 -5.91 1.39 -17.73
CA ALA A 199 -4.59 0.82 -18.04
C ALA A 199 -3.67 0.82 -16.81
N VAL A 200 -3.68 1.89 -16.01
CA VAL A 200 -2.83 2.00 -14.82
C VAL A 200 -3.16 0.95 -13.75
N GLN A 201 -4.38 0.40 -13.74
CA GLN A 201 -4.77 -0.65 -12.80
C GLN A 201 -4.18 -2.02 -13.16
N TRP A 202 -3.97 -2.32 -14.45
CA TRP A 202 -3.72 -3.67 -14.93
C TRP A 202 -2.40 -3.87 -15.68
N ARG A 203 -1.85 -2.83 -16.27
CA ARG A 203 -0.64 -2.95 -17.09
C ARG A 203 0.59 -3.38 -16.31
N TRP A 204 0.69 -2.97 -15.04
CA TRP A 204 1.82 -3.25 -14.16
C TRP A 204 1.42 -4.04 -12.91
N GLU A 205 0.38 -4.88 -13.04
CA GLU A 205 -0.16 -5.65 -11.91
C GLU A 205 0.85 -6.62 -11.27
N ASP A 206 1.86 -7.05 -12.02
CA ASP A 206 2.93 -7.93 -11.54
C ASP A 206 4.11 -7.15 -10.92
N TYR A 207 4.08 -5.80 -10.94
CA TYR A 207 5.13 -4.99 -10.35
C TYR A 207 4.88 -4.79 -8.86
N THR A 208 5.98 -4.72 -8.11
CA THR A 208 5.90 -4.43 -6.67
C THR A 208 5.74 -2.93 -6.45
N ASP A 209 4.81 -2.52 -5.62
CA ASP A 209 4.68 -1.12 -5.22
C ASP A 209 5.86 -0.67 -4.36
N ALA A 210 6.48 0.44 -4.72
CA ALA A 210 7.48 1.07 -3.88
C ALA A 210 6.85 1.53 -2.57
N GLY A 211 7.41 1.10 -1.43
CA GLY A 211 6.92 1.44 -0.11
C GLY A 211 6.81 2.96 0.10
N LEU A 212 5.64 3.44 0.54
CA LEU A 212 5.38 4.84 0.85
C LEU A 212 5.64 5.11 2.33
N ALA A 213 6.47 6.11 2.62
CA ALA A 213 6.67 6.62 3.96
C ALA A 213 6.37 8.12 4.04
N ARG A 214 5.91 8.58 5.20
CA ARG A 214 5.83 10.00 5.55
C ARG A 214 6.94 10.30 6.54
N THR A 215 7.62 11.41 6.35
CA THR A 215 8.73 11.82 7.22
C THR A 215 8.75 13.34 7.37
N ILE A 216 9.49 13.79 8.36
CA ILE A 216 9.64 15.21 8.68
C ILE A 216 11.11 15.57 8.48
N ALA A 217 11.37 16.58 7.67
CA ALA A 217 12.70 17.14 7.50
C ALA A 217 13.21 17.82 8.79
N PRO A 218 14.51 18.04 8.94
CA PRO A 218 15.06 18.72 10.12
C PRO A 218 14.54 20.16 10.35
N ASP A 219 14.01 20.79 9.31
CA ASP A 219 13.37 22.13 9.35
C ASP A 219 11.88 22.08 9.70
N GLY A 220 11.32 20.87 9.88
CA GLY A 220 9.92 20.65 10.25
C GLY A 220 8.97 20.46 9.05
N GLU A 221 9.46 20.49 7.81
CA GLU A 221 8.64 20.21 6.62
C GLU A 221 8.30 18.72 6.53
N GLU A 222 7.01 18.39 6.42
CA GLU A 222 6.54 17.03 6.16
C GLU A 222 6.60 16.73 4.68
N PHE A 223 7.08 15.54 4.33
CA PHE A 223 7.07 15.07 2.95
C PHE A 223 6.85 13.57 2.83
N THR A 224 6.37 13.16 1.67
CA THR A 224 6.24 11.74 1.31
C THR A 224 7.47 11.27 0.55
N LEU A 225 7.92 10.06 0.86
CA LEU A 225 9.02 9.43 0.13
C LEU A 225 8.68 7.98 -0.22
N ARG A 226 9.29 7.49 -1.31
CA ARG A 226 9.29 6.08 -1.66
C ARG A 226 10.71 5.56 -1.75
N MET A 227 10.88 4.30 -1.35
CA MET A 227 12.19 3.64 -1.38
C MET A 227 12.34 2.87 -2.68
N LEU A 228 13.50 3.02 -3.33
CA LEU A 228 13.84 2.32 -4.56
C LEU A 228 15.09 1.48 -4.41
N SER A 229 15.04 0.30 -5.02
CA SER A 229 16.17 -0.61 -5.23
C SER A 229 16.15 -1.11 -6.68
N ASN A 230 17.18 -1.85 -7.08
CA ASN A 230 17.32 -2.36 -8.45
C ASN A 230 16.98 -3.84 -8.60
N ASP A 231 16.54 -4.50 -7.56
CA ASP A 231 16.42 -5.96 -7.47
C ASP A 231 15.08 -6.51 -7.98
N MET A 232 14.11 -5.65 -8.22
CA MET A 232 12.78 -6.04 -8.69
C MET A 232 12.17 -4.99 -9.63
N ASP A 233 11.18 -5.41 -10.42
CA ASP A 233 10.33 -4.51 -11.20
C ASP A 233 9.39 -3.78 -10.23
N THR A 234 9.47 -2.45 -10.21
CA THR A 234 8.82 -1.62 -9.18
C THR A 234 7.91 -0.57 -9.80
N PHE A 235 6.67 -0.49 -9.31
CA PHE A 235 5.76 0.62 -9.58
C PHE A 235 5.98 1.72 -8.52
N VAL A 236 6.20 2.95 -8.99
CA VAL A 236 6.46 4.10 -8.14
C VAL A 236 5.32 5.10 -8.25
N GLY A 237 4.42 5.03 -7.29
CA GLY A 237 3.30 5.95 -7.18
C GLY A 237 3.74 7.35 -6.70
N VAL A 238 2.78 8.24 -6.57
CA VAL A 238 3.02 9.65 -6.22
C VAL A 238 3.81 9.79 -4.93
N CYS A 239 4.87 10.59 -4.98
CA CYS A 239 5.66 11.01 -3.80
C CYS A 239 6.46 12.29 -4.13
N GLN A 240 6.93 12.98 -3.10
CA GLN A 240 7.76 14.18 -3.25
C GLN A 240 9.24 13.84 -3.38
N LYS A 241 9.68 12.82 -2.68
CA LYS A 241 11.08 12.38 -2.62
C LYS A 241 11.21 10.89 -2.91
N LEU A 242 12.41 10.51 -3.36
CA LEU A 242 12.83 9.12 -3.52
C LEU A 242 14.06 8.86 -2.65
N SER A 243 14.05 7.75 -1.97
CA SER A 243 15.20 7.22 -1.25
C SER A 243 15.88 6.18 -2.14
N LEU A 244 17.03 6.52 -2.72
CA LEU A 244 17.79 5.65 -3.60
C LEU A 244 18.90 5.01 -2.80
N ALA A 245 18.80 3.72 -2.58
CA ALA A 245 19.86 2.95 -1.93
C ALA A 245 20.77 2.31 -2.97
N THR A 246 22.10 2.43 -2.82
CA THR A 246 23.04 1.69 -3.65
C THR A 246 22.84 0.18 -3.51
N SER A 247 23.24 -0.60 -4.51
CA SER A 247 23.05 -2.07 -4.53
C SER A 247 23.63 -2.79 -3.32
N ASP A 248 24.74 -2.27 -2.78
CA ASP A 248 25.38 -2.75 -1.56
C ASP A 248 24.87 -2.06 -0.28
N MET A 249 23.87 -1.17 -0.40
CA MET A 249 23.28 -0.38 0.68
C MET A 249 24.29 0.50 1.46
N SER A 250 25.45 0.77 0.88
CA SER A 250 26.49 1.58 1.53
C SER A 250 26.15 3.07 1.54
N SER A 251 25.29 3.52 0.63
CA SER A 251 24.85 4.91 0.51
C SER A 251 23.36 4.97 0.20
N ILE A 252 22.68 5.91 0.83
CA ILE A 252 21.26 6.22 0.58
C ILE A 252 21.17 7.70 0.24
N ASN A 253 20.64 8.02 -0.92
CA ASN A 253 20.46 9.38 -1.39
C ASN A 253 18.98 9.77 -1.41
N LEU A 254 18.65 10.89 -0.80
CA LEU A 254 17.31 11.48 -0.89
C LEU A 254 17.27 12.42 -2.10
N VAL A 255 16.45 12.09 -3.08
CA VAL A 255 16.33 12.79 -4.35
C VAL A 255 14.92 13.30 -4.55
N ASP A 256 14.77 14.45 -5.19
CA ASP A 256 13.46 14.93 -5.63
C ASP A 256 12.88 13.99 -6.70
N ALA A 257 11.62 13.58 -6.53
CA ALA A 257 10.98 12.59 -7.43
C ALA A 257 10.87 13.11 -8.87
N ARG A 258 10.53 14.40 -9.05
CA ARG A 258 10.42 15.01 -10.38
C ARG A 258 11.79 15.08 -11.07
N LEU A 259 12.82 15.49 -10.35
CA LEU A 259 14.20 15.51 -10.88
C LEU A 259 14.67 14.11 -11.29
N PHE A 260 14.31 13.10 -10.53
CA PHE A 260 14.60 11.70 -10.89
C PHE A 260 13.91 11.35 -12.21
N MET A 261 12.62 11.60 -12.32
CA MET A 261 11.84 11.30 -13.52
C MET A 261 12.42 11.99 -14.75
N GLU A 262 12.77 13.29 -14.65
CA GLU A 262 13.38 14.05 -15.75
C GLU A 262 14.72 13.45 -16.21
N LYS A 263 15.57 13.03 -15.28
CA LYS A 263 16.86 12.43 -15.60
C LYS A 263 16.78 11.00 -16.15
N MET A 264 15.71 10.31 -15.84
CA MET A 264 15.51 8.92 -16.25
C MET A 264 14.74 8.76 -17.56
N GLU A 265 14.23 9.84 -18.17
CA GLU A 265 13.32 9.78 -19.32
C GLU A 265 13.82 8.92 -20.49
N ASP A 266 15.12 8.96 -20.79
CA ASP A 266 15.74 8.16 -21.86
C ASP A 266 16.34 6.83 -21.36
N ASN A 267 16.15 6.46 -20.09
CA ASN A 267 16.75 5.26 -19.53
C ASN A 267 15.94 4.00 -19.92
N PRO A 268 16.55 2.93 -20.44
CA PRO A 268 15.82 1.74 -20.89
C PRO A 268 15.12 0.94 -19.77
N TYR A 269 15.49 1.17 -18.52
CA TYR A 269 14.85 0.55 -17.35
C TYR A 269 13.74 1.40 -16.73
N TYR A 270 13.48 2.58 -17.30
CA TYR A 270 12.47 3.51 -16.82
C TYR A 270 11.33 3.59 -17.85
N GLU A 271 10.09 3.64 -17.35
CA GLU A 271 8.91 3.92 -18.17
C GLU A 271 7.99 4.86 -17.39
N ARG A 272 7.70 6.00 -17.98
CA ARG A 272 6.75 6.96 -17.40
C ARG A 272 5.33 6.41 -17.48
N VAL A 273 4.62 6.40 -16.36
CA VAL A 273 3.20 6.01 -16.28
C VAL A 273 2.32 7.22 -16.55
N ASP A 274 2.58 8.31 -15.82
CA ASP A 274 1.86 9.57 -15.93
C ASP A 274 2.73 10.79 -15.51
N ALA A 275 2.09 11.89 -15.12
CA ALA A 275 2.79 13.12 -14.76
C ALA A 275 3.69 12.99 -13.51
N CYS A 276 3.36 12.08 -12.58
CA CYS A 276 3.98 11.96 -11.27
C CYS A 276 4.39 10.53 -10.91
N GLN A 277 4.12 9.55 -11.76
CA GLN A 277 4.33 8.13 -11.51
C GLN A 277 5.13 7.48 -12.64
N PHE A 278 5.85 6.42 -12.30
CA PHE A 278 6.68 5.68 -13.24
C PHE A 278 6.86 4.23 -12.77
N VAL A 279 7.37 3.40 -13.67
CA VAL A 279 7.89 2.08 -13.31
C VAL A 279 9.39 2.02 -13.54
N LEU A 280 10.05 1.28 -12.67
CA LEU A 280 11.46 1.00 -12.74
C LEU A 280 11.64 -0.51 -12.87
N LYS A 281 12.26 -0.95 -13.97
CA LYS A 281 12.55 -2.36 -14.19
C LYS A 281 13.81 -2.75 -13.43
N LYS A 282 13.85 -4.00 -13.01
CA LYS A 282 15.05 -4.60 -12.45
C LYS A 282 16.25 -4.35 -13.36
N MET A 283 17.40 -3.95 -12.78
CA MET A 283 18.59 -3.62 -13.54
C MET A 283 19.86 -4.12 -12.85
N PRO A 284 21.00 -4.24 -13.58
CA PRO A 284 22.28 -4.62 -13.01
C PRO A 284 22.78 -3.62 -11.94
N ASP A 285 23.43 -4.15 -10.88
CA ASP A 285 23.95 -3.35 -9.77
C ASP A 285 24.83 -2.19 -10.22
N ALA A 286 25.73 -2.43 -11.17
CA ALA A 286 26.64 -1.40 -11.66
C ALA A 286 25.93 -0.22 -12.36
N GLU A 287 24.82 -0.50 -13.06
CA GLU A 287 24.02 0.54 -13.72
C GLU A 287 23.21 1.32 -12.69
N TRP A 288 22.62 0.61 -11.72
CA TRP A 288 21.90 1.23 -10.62
C TRP A 288 22.78 2.15 -9.77
N ASP A 289 23.97 1.68 -9.36
CA ASP A 289 24.92 2.47 -8.58
C ASP A 289 25.41 3.71 -9.34
N ALA A 290 25.55 3.60 -10.66
CA ALA A 290 25.87 4.76 -11.50
C ALA A 290 24.74 5.78 -11.52
N ILE A 291 23.47 5.34 -11.58
CA ILE A 291 22.28 6.19 -11.46
C ILE A 291 22.27 6.86 -10.09
N CYS A 292 22.33 6.11 -9.00
CA CYS A 292 22.36 6.66 -7.63
C CYS A 292 23.42 7.74 -7.47
N LYS A 293 24.62 7.49 -7.98
CA LYS A 293 25.73 8.44 -7.94
C LYS A 293 25.49 9.69 -8.81
N SER A 294 24.85 9.53 -9.96
CA SER A 294 24.58 10.64 -10.89
C SER A 294 23.48 11.58 -10.44
N MET A 295 22.53 11.05 -9.66
CA MET A 295 21.39 11.83 -9.16
C MET A 295 21.83 12.94 -8.22
N GLY A 296 22.95 12.75 -7.49
CA GLY A 296 23.31 13.62 -6.39
C GLY A 296 22.24 13.50 -5.29
N GLY A 297 22.07 14.53 -4.52
CA GLY A 297 21.09 14.58 -3.45
C GLY A 297 21.75 14.59 -2.08
N GLN A 298 20.92 14.63 -1.06
CA GLN A 298 21.40 14.59 0.31
C GLN A 298 21.67 13.14 0.70
N GLU A 299 22.93 12.80 0.95
CA GLU A 299 23.27 11.50 1.52
C GLU A 299 22.63 11.38 2.90
N ILE A 300 21.78 10.38 3.05
CA ILE A 300 21.17 10.04 4.34
C ILE A 300 22.10 9.02 4.97
N GLN A 301 22.91 9.46 5.91
CA GLN A 301 23.61 8.51 6.78
C GLN A 301 22.58 7.93 7.75
N ARG A 302 22.46 6.61 7.78
CA ARG A 302 21.70 5.93 8.83
C ARG A 302 22.24 6.39 10.18
N ARG A 303 21.42 7.11 10.94
CA ARG A 303 21.83 7.69 12.23
C ARG A 303 22.02 6.66 13.33
N THR A 304 21.37 5.49 13.17
CA THR A 304 21.38 4.42 14.14
C THR A 304 21.92 3.14 13.53
N ASN A 305 22.76 2.45 14.27
CA ASN A 305 23.20 1.10 13.94
C ASN A 305 22.15 0.10 14.42
N THR A 306 22.09 -1.08 13.81
CA THR A 306 21.23 -2.17 14.24
C THR A 306 22.10 -3.36 14.63
N PHE A 307 21.82 -3.92 15.80
CA PHE A 307 22.55 -5.06 16.34
C PHE A 307 21.64 -6.28 16.46
N ILE A 308 22.21 -7.47 16.30
CA ILE A 308 21.57 -8.70 16.76
C ILE A 308 22.10 -9.08 18.14
N LEU A 309 21.22 -9.27 19.09
CA LEU A 309 21.50 -9.84 20.39
C LEU A 309 21.06 -11.30 20.41
N LYS A 310 21.72 -12.13 21.19
CA LYS A 310 21.40 -13.57 21.26
C LYS A 310 20.99 -13.96 22.66
N TRP A 311 19.83 -14.55 22.79
CA TRP A 311 19.26 -15.03 24.04
C TRP A 311 19.04 -16.54 24.01
N ASN A 312 19.71 -17.25 24.90
CA ASN A 312 19.46 -18.67 25.12
C ASN A 312 18.87 -18.85 26.54
N PRO A 313 17.55 -19.08 26.69
CA PRO A 313 16.91 -19.18 28.00
C PRO A 313 17.49 -20.28 28.90
N ALA A 314 18.07 -21.34 28.32
CA ALA A 314 18.63 -22.43 29.09
C ALA A 314 19.91 -22.06 29.85
N ILE A 315 20.73 -21.15 29.29
CA ILE A 315 22.04 -20.79 29.87
C ILE A 315 22.16 -19.34 30.30
N SER A 316 21.33 -18.42 29.77
CA SER A 316 21.32 -17.00 30.12
C SER A 316 20.96 -16.78 31.61
N SER A 317 21.37 -15.66 32.17
CA SER A 317 20.86 -15.19 33.47
C SER A 317 19.37 -14.83 33.44
N PHE A 318 18.89 -14.35 32.29
CA PHE A 318 17.50 -14.06 32.04
C PHE A 318 16.80 -15.32 31.50
N LYS A 319 15.92 -15.90 32.28
CA LYS A 319 15.23 -17.16 31.99
C LYS A 319 13.87 -16.92 31.34
N TYR A 320 13.20 -18.00 30.95
CA TYR A 320 11.83 -17.93 30.47
C TYR A 320 10.86 -17.44 31.54
N GLU A 321 11.06 -17.83 32.77
CA GLU A 321 10.25 -17.42 33.90
C GLU A 321 10.35 -15.89 34.11
N ASP A 322 11.58 -15.34 34.03
CA ASP A 322 11.81 -13.91 34.14
C ASP A 322 11.10 -13.16 32.98
N TYR A 323 11.12 -13.73 31.77
CA TYR A 323 10.41 -13.15 30.65
C TYR A 323 8.89 -13.16 30.83
N ARG A 324 8.32 -14.26 31.31
CA ARG A 324 6.89 -14.33 31.60
C ARG A 324 6.46 -13.31 32.66
N GLU A 325 7.25 -13.14 33.71
CA GLU A 325 6.99 -12.12 34.74
C GLU A 325 7.08 -10.71 34.17
N ALA A 326 8.12 -10.39 33.37
CA ALA A 326 8.30 -9.10 32.75
C ALA A 326 7.15 -8.79 31.76
N TYR A 327 6.77 -9.74 30.92
CA TYR A 327 5.67 -9.60 29.96
C TYR A 327 4.30 -9.43 30.66
N ALA A 328 4.04 -10.21 31.70
CA ALA A 328 2.78 -10.10 32.47
C ALA A 328 2.65 -8.75 33.18
N GLN A 329 3.78 -8.19 33.64
CA GLN A 329 3.80 -6.91 34.35
C GLN A 329 3.84 -5.72 33.36
N TYR A 330 4.52 -5.85 32.23
CA TYR A 330 4.80 -4.78 31.26
C TYR A 330 4.61 -5.30 29.80
N PRO A 331 3.38 -5.59 29.36
CA PRO A 331 3.13 -6.17 28.04
C PRO A 331 3.49 -5.23 26.88
N GLU A 332 3.57 -3.92 27.15
CA GLU A 332 3.94 -2.88 26.17
C GLU A 332 5.45 -2.69 26.02
N GLY A 333 6.25 -3.30 26.91
CA GLY A 333 7.70 -3.19 26.91
C GLY A 333 8.32 -3.14 28.30
N PHE A 334 9.59 -3.50 28.38
CA PHE A 334 10.33 -3.49 29.64
C PHE A 334 11.79 -3.09 29.43
N GLN A 335 12.42 -2.66 30.53
CA GLN A 335 13.83 -2.27 30.53
C GLN A 335 14.70 -3.39 31.08
N MET A 336 15.85 -3.59 30.44
CA MET A 336 16.89 -4.48 30.95
C MET A 336 18.26 -4.04 30.42
N ASN A 337 19.31 -4.79 30.75
CA ASN A 337 20.62 -4.62 30.15
C ASN A 337 21.09 -5.91 29.48
N TRP A 338 21.97 -5.76 28.52
CA TRP A 338 22.53 -6.89 27.80
C TRP A 338 23.97 -6.66 27.40
N SER A 339 24.78 -7.74 27.33
CA SER A 339 26.17 -7.65 26.91
C SER A 339 26.29 -7.52 25.39
N VAL A 340 27.09 -6.56 24.94
CA VAL A 340 27.29 -6.24 23.52
C VAL A 340 28.74 -6.48 23.12
N TYR A 341 28.98 -7.43 22.23
CA TYR A 341 30.34 -7.83 21.82
C TYR A 341 31.03 -6.74 21.01
N GLU A 342 30.35 -6.16 20.02
CA GLU A 342 30.88 -5.06 19.17
C GLU A 342 30.57 -3.66 19.77
N TRP A 343 30.68 -3.56 21.08
CA TRP A 343 30.36 -2.36 21.85
C TRP A 343 31.03 -1.07 21.35
N GLN A 344 32.24 -1.17 20.73
CA GLN A 344 32.95 0.00 20.21
C GLN A 344 32.22 0.72 19.07
N LYS A 345 31.28 0.02 18.44
CA LYS A 345 30.44 0.52 17.36
C LYS A 345 29.05 0.91 17.82
N ALA A 346 28.70 0.60 19.07
CA ALA A 346 27.38 0.81 19.64
C ALA A 346 27.32 2.14 20.42
N LYS A 347 26.19 2.79 20.38
CA LYS A 347 25.87 4.01 21.13
C LYS A 347 24.41 4.03 21.53
N LYS A 348 24.08 4.90 22.50
CA LYS A 348 22.68 5.19 22.82
C LYS A 348 21.88 5.59 21.59
N GLY A 349 20.69 5.02 21.45
CA GLY A 349 19.78 5.24 20.34
C GLY A 349 19.97 4.25 19.18
N ASP A 350 20.99 3.38 19.19
CA ASP A 350 21.09 2.29 18.25
C ASP A 350 20.01 1.22 18.53
N GLU A 351 19.55 0.54 17.50
CA GLU A 351 18.50 -0.46 17.55
C GLU A 351 19.05 -1.88 17.71
N PHE A 352 18.22 -2.78 18.22
CA PHE A 352 18.59 -4.19 18.28
C PHE A 352 17.40 -5.12 18.01
N TYR A 353 17.71 -6.30 17.49
CA TYR A 353 16.82 -7.45 17.45
C TYR A 353 17.35 -8.55 18.37
N MET A 354 16.50 -9.11 19.22
CA MET A 354 16.86 -10.24 20.06
C MET A 354 16.51 -11.54 19.33
N ILE A 355 17.51 -12.36 19.16
CA ILE A 355 17.41 -13.68 18.52
C ILE A 355 17.40 -14.74 19.62
N ARG A 356 16.31 -15.46 19.75
CA ARG A 356 16.25 -16.66 20.59
C ARG A 356 17.06 -17.76 19.91
N VAL A 357 17.98 -18.35 20.65
CA VAL A 357 18.82 -19.46 20.22
C VAL A 357 18.73 -20.64 21.22
N GLY A 358 19.22 -21.80 20.83
CA GLY A 358 19.23 -22.99 21.67
C GLY A 358 18.09 -23.98 21.36
N ALA A 359 17.57 -24.66 22.38
CA ALA A 359 16.52 -25.66 22.20
C ALA A 359 15.15 -25.00 21.94
N GLY A 360 14.32 -25.68 21.15
CA GLY A 360 12.99 -25.21 20.78
C GLY A 360 13.03 -24.30 19.54
N GLN A 361 11.95 -23.56 19.32
CA GLN A 361 11.82 -22.69 18.17
C GLN A 361 12.73 -21.48 18.32
N THR A 362 13.61 -21.27 17.34
CA THR A 362 14.60 -20.18 17.32
C THR A 362 14.21 -19.12 16.30
N GLY A 363 14.67 -17.89 16.51
CA GLY A 363 14.40 -16.78 15.61
C GLY A 363 14.34 -15.43 16.32
N ALA A 364 13.95 -14.38 15.59
CA ALA A 364 13.78 -13.04 16.14
C ALA A 364 12.52 -12.98 17.03
N VAL A 365 12.66 -12.49 18.24
CA VAL A 365 11.60 -12.49 19.26
C VAL A 365 11.30 -11.11 19.83
N TRP A 366 12.26 -10.20 19.86
CA TRP A 366 12.10 -8.84 20.40
C TRP A 366 12.81 -7.84 19.52
N HIS A 367 12.28 -6.62 19.53
CA HIS A 367 12.91 -5.44 18.96
C HIS A 367 12.93 -4.33 20.03
N GLY A 368 13.94 -3.48 19.97
CA GLY A 368 14.08 -2.39 20.92
C GLY A 368 15.25 -1.47 20.59
N VAL A 369 15.56 -0.57 21.53
CA VAL A 369 16.57 0.47 21.39
C VAL A 369 17.51 0.49 22.60
N PHE A 370 18.80 0.77 22.37
CA PHE A 370 19.74 1.01 23.46
C PHE A 370 19.51 2.38 24.09
N THR A 371 19.36 2.40 25.41
CA THR A 371 19.05 3.62 26.20
C THR A 371 20.27 4.21 26.89
N SER A 372 21.42 3.49 26.89
CA SER A 372 22.68 3.97 27.40
C SER A 372 23.83 3.84 26.37
N ASP A 373 24.92 4.53 26.59
CA ASP A 373 26.20 4.20 25.97
C ASP A 373 26.79 2.94 26.64
N PRO A 374 27.74 2.23 25.96
CA PRO A 374 28.36 1.03 26.53
C PRO A 374 29.10 1.31 27.83
N TYR A 375 28.87 0.48 28.83
CA TYR A 375 29.60 0.52 30.11
C TYR A 375 30.15 -0.84 30.52
N GLN A 376 31.27 -0.84 31.21
CA GLN A 376 31.94 -2.07 31.65
C GLN A 376 31.37 -2.58 32.98
N SER A 377 31.05 -3.87 33.04
CA SER A 377 30.61 -4.54 34.27
C SER A 377 31.13 -5.97 34.33
N ASP A 378 30.89 -6.62 35.48
CA ASP A 378 31.23 -8.04 35.66
C ASP A 378 30.40 -8.92 34.73
N ASP A 379 31.04 -9.94 34.15
CA ASP A 379 30.34 -10.92 33.34
C ASP A 379 29.31 -11.68 34.18
N TRP A 380 28.07 -11.69 33.72
CA TRP A 380 26.95 -12.42 34.35
C TRP A 380 27.26 -13.91 34.62
N SER A 381 28.16 -14.52 33.85
CA SER A 381 28.54 -15.93 33.99
C SER A 381 29.41 -16.23 35.22
N GLY A 382 29.84 -15.20 35.98
CA GLY A 382 30.68 -15.35 37.18
C GLY A 382 32.12 -15.79 36.89
N ARG A 383 32.60 -15.72 35.64
CA ARG A 383 33.95 -16.15 35.21
C ARG A 383 35.05 -15.13 35.55
N GLY A 384 34.70 -14.07 36.28
CA GLY A 384 35.66 -13.06 36.73
C GLY A 384 36.26 -12.15 35.64
N ARG A 385 35.64 -12.11 34.49
CA ARG A 385 35.99 -11.19 33.40
C ARG A 385 35.08 -9.98 33.38
N LYS A 386 35.53 -8.90 32.76
CA LYS A 386 34.73 -7.72 32.49
C LYS A 386 34.19 -7.80 31.04
N VAL A 387 32.95 -7.41 30.88
CA VAL A 387 32.29 -7.29 29.56
C VAL A 387 31.56 -5.96 29.48
N TYR A 388 31.23 -5.55 28.27
CA TYR A 388 30.47 -4.31 28.06
C TYR A 388 28.98 -4.60 27.94
N TYR A 389 28.20 -3.85 28.70
CA TYR A 389 26.74 -3.87 28.70
C TYR A 389 26.17 -2.57 28.16
N MET A 390 24.96 -2.63 27.69
CA MET A 390 24.11 -1.46 27.40
C MET A 390 22.75 -1.68 28.05
N ASP A 391 22.17 -0.61 28.61
CA ASP A 391 20.79 -0.61 29.01
C ASP A 391 19.94 -0.48 27.76
N MET A 392 18.77 -1.09 27.77
CA MET A 392 17.91 -1.15 26.60
C MET A 392 16.43 -1.17 26.98
N ASP A 393 15.61 -0.58 26.12
CA ASP A 393 14.16 -0.68 26.13
C ASP A 393 13.73 -1.71 25.08
N VAL A 394 13.01 -2.74 25.54
CA VAL A 394 12.31 -3.70 24.68
C VAL A 394 10.88 -3.20 24.54
N TYR A 395 10.41 -2.93 23.35
CA TYR A 395 9.07 -2.37 23.11
C TYR A 395 8.23 -3.15 22.12
N GLU A 396 8.85 -3.97 21.26
CA GLU A 396 8.13 -4.91 20.41
C GLU A 396 8.56 -6.32 20.73
N MET A 397 7.64 -7.16 21.14
CA MET A 397 7.95 -8.51 21.57
C MET A 397 6.80 -9.47 21.29
N ASN A 398 7.12 -10.74 21.14
CA ASN A 398 6.11 -11.79 21.05
C ASN A 398 5.66 -12.25 22.45
N GLU A 399 4.50 -12.86 22.49
CA GLU A 399 4.01 -13.49 23.72
C GLU A 399 4.96 -14.60 24.18
N PRO A 400 5.25 -14.72 25.49
CA PRO A 400 6.02 -15.84 26.04
C PRO A 400 5.43 -17.19 25.63
N ASP A 401 6.29 -18.15 25.30
CA ASP A 401 5.94 -19.49 24.81
C ASP A 401 5.29 -19.54 23.42
N SER A 402 5.07 -18.41 22.77
CA SER A 402 4.70 -18.37 21.36
C SER A 402 5.90 -18.68 20.45
N GLU A 403 5.60 -18.90 19.20
CA GLU A 403 6.62 -19.06 18.16
C GLU A 403 7.45 -17.78 17.97
N ALA A 404 8.68 -17.90 17.48
CA ALA A 404 9.47 -16.73 17.12
C ALA A 404 8.73 -15.92 16.04
N ILE A 405 8.77 -14.59 16.15
CA ILE A 405 8.12 -13.69 15.18
C ILE A 405 8.66 -13.94 13.77
N ILE A 406 10.00 -14.07 13.64
CA ILE A 406 10.65 -14.47 12.40
C ILE A 406 11.50 -15.70 12.70
N PRO A 407 11.13 -16.88 12.19
CA PRO A 407 11.90 -18.11 12.41
C PRO A 407 13.32 -18.04 11.85
N THR A 408 14.26 -18.74 12.50
CA THR A 408 15.68 -18.78 12.07
C THR A 408 15.83 -19.25 10.62
N GLU A 409 14.99 -20.18 10.16
CA GLU A 409 14.99 -20.69 8.79
C GLU A 409 14.73 -19.56 7.80
N LYS A 410 13.76 -18.69 8.10
CA LYS A 410 13.44 -17.54 7.26
C LYS A 410 14.57 -16.50 7.29
N LEU A 411 15.14 -16.24 8.46
CA LEU A 411 16.31 -15.36 8.60
C LEU A 411 17.50 -15.86 7.79
N GLN A 412 17.77 -17.18 7.82
CA GLN A 412 18.86 -17.81 7.06
C GLN A 412 18.66 -17.77 5.55
N GLU A 413 17.38 -17.86 5.10
CA GLU A 413 17.02 -17.76 3.69
C GLU A 413 17.35 -16.37 3.12
N VAL A 414 17.00 -15.30 3.84
CA VAL A 414 17.08 -13.91 3.35
C VAL A 414 18.39 -13.20 3.72
N ILE A 415 19.07 -13.65 4.77
CA ILE A 415 20.39 -13.15 5.21
C ILE A 415 21.29 -14.36 5.46
N PRO A 416 21.74 -15.05 4.40
CA PRO A 416 22.51 -16.30 4.52
C PRO A 416 23.91 -16.12 5.11
N ASP A 417 24.47 -14.92 5.06
CA ASP A 417 25.84 -14.62 5.50
C ASP A 417 25.98 -14.48 7.03
N LEU A 418 24.86 -14.55 7.78
CA LEU A 418 24.88 -14.50 9.23
C LEU A 418 24.71 -15.88 9.88
N GLU A 419 25.50 -16.13 10.93
CA GLU A 419 25.30 -17.29 11.78
C GLU A 419 24.27 -17.00 12.89
N TRP A 420 23.01 -17.28 12.63
CA TRP A 420 21.90 -16.94 13.52
C TRP A 420 21.95 -17.70 14.85
N ASN A 421 22.30 -18.97 14.84
CA ASN A 421 22.30 -19.85 16.03
C ASN A 421 23.64 -19.89 16.78
N LYS A 422 24.68 -19.26 16.26
CA LYS A 422 26.04 -19.28 16.82
C LYS A 422 26.63 -17.88 16.91
N GLY A 423 27.84 -17.77 17.48
CA GLY A 423 28.56 -16.51 17.58
C GLY A 423 28.19 -15.71 18.85
N HIS A 424 28.70 -14.47 18.91
CA HIS A 424 28.54 -13.59 20.06
C HIS A 424 27.23 -12.80 20.00
N SER A 425 26.71 -12.44 21.18
CA SER A 425 25.62 -11.47 21.31
C SER A 425 26.16 -10.04 21.11
N GLY A 426 25.42 -9.19 20.42
CA GLY A 426 25.82 -7.80 20.14
C GLY A 426 26.70 -7.69 18.90
N GLN A 427 26.32 -8.37 17.83
CA GLN A 427 26.94 -8.27 16.50
C GLN A 427 26.25 -7.15 15.72
N LEU A 428 27.04 -6.24 15.14
CA LEU A 428 26.54 -5.20 14.25
C LEU A 428 26.12 -5.79 12.91
N LEU A 429 24.95 -5.42 12.45
CA LEU A 429 24.48 -5.72 11.09
C LEU A 429 25.06 -4.71 10.09
N THR A 430 25.33 -5.17 8.88
CA THR A 430 25.48 -4.24 7.75
C THR A 430 24.17 -3.51 7.50
N VAL A 431 24.20 -2.36 6.85
CA VAL A 431 23.00 -1.57 6.54
C VAL A 431 21.98 -2.43 5.79
N ARG A 432 22.42 -3.19 4.77
CA ARG A 432 21.57 -4.11 3.99
C ARG A 432 20.90 -5.18 4.86
N GLN A 433 21.66 -5.83 5.74
CA GLN A 433 21.12 -6.86 6.64
C GLN A 433 20.09 -6.28 7.59
N ALA A 434 20.35 -5.09 8.14
CA ALA A 434 19.44 -4.39 9.01
C ALA A 434 18.13 -4.03 8.30
N GLU A 435 18.17 -3.53 7.08
CA GLU A 435 16.97 -3.17 6.30
C GLU A 435 16.15 -4.38 5.89
N ILE A 436 16.79 -5.50 5.51
CA ILE A 436 16.09 -6.76 5.27
C ILE A 436 15.35 -7.20 6.54
N LEU A 437 16.02 -7.15 7.68
CA LEU A 437 15.43 -7.54 8.97
C LEU A 437 14.31 -6.60 9.39
N ASP A 438 14.48 -5.28 9.25
CA ASP A 438 13.48 -4.27 9.54
C ASP A 438 12.21 -4.46 8.68
N ARG A 439 12.39 -4.77 7.38
CA ARG A 439 11.28 -5.07 6.47
C ARG A 439 10.51 -6.30 6.92
N LEU A 440 11.19 -7.42 7.13
CA LEU A 440 10.57 -8.66 7.62
C LEU A 440 9.86 -8.47 8.96
N TRP A 441 10.43 -7.63 9.82
CA TRP A 441 9.83 -7.34 11.12
C TRP A 441 8.53 -6.54 10.99
N ARG A 442 8.44 -5.63 10.02
CA ARG A 442 7.24 -4.84 9.72
C ARG A 442 6.17 -5.64 8.99
N GLU A 443 6.56 -6.49 8.03
CA GLU A 443 5.64 -7.32 7.25
C GLU A 443 4.73 -8.20 8.12
N ARG A 444 5.19 -8.61 9.30
CA ARG A 444 4.37 -9.38 10.26
C ARG A 444 3.08 -8.68 10.72
N PHE A 445 3.00 -7.35 10.62
CA PHE A 445 1.80 -6.60 10.98
C PHE A 445 0.79 -6.50 9.84
N PHE A 446 1.18 -6.92 8.64
CA PHE A 446 0.32 -6.93 7.44
C PHE A 446 -0.17 -8.34 7.08
N ASP A 447 0.40 -9.40 7.69
CA ASP A 447 -0.05 -10.79 7.56
C ASP A 447 -1.10 -11.17 8.65
N ILE A 448 -1.95 -10.24 9.03
CA ILE A 448 -3.15 -10.54 9.81
C ILE A 448 -4.30 -10.52 8.81
N ASP A 449 -4.78 -11.75 8.49
CA ASP A 449 -5.88 -12.15 7.62
C ASP A 449 -7.02 -11.16 7.47
#